data_0c31f472a3bfa7a932b906811b5070d9
#
_entry.id   0c31f472a3bfa7a932b906811b5070d9
#
_cell.length_a   1.000
_cell.length_b   1.000
_cell.length_c   1.000
_cell.angle_alpha   90.00
_cell.angle_beta   90.00
_cell.angle_gamma   90.00
#
_symmetry.space_group_name_H-M   'P 1'
#
loop_
_entity.id
_entity.type
_entity.pdbx_description
1 polymer ?
#
loop_
_entity_poly.entity_id
_entity_poly.type
_entity_poly.pdbx_seq_one_letter_code
_entity_poly.pdbx_strand_id
1 'polypeptide(L)' 'MRVHVDRDRCEGNAFCVRIAPLVFELDEDEYAVVIADPVPDGQQALATQAVADCPRAAISSSD' A
#
# COMPACT_ATOMS: atom_id res chain seq x y z
N MET A 1 11.02 0.41 -7.27
CA MET A 1 10.40 0.64 -5.95
C MET A 1 9.54 -0.54 -5.56
N ARG A 2 9.69 -1.02 -4.36
CA ARG A 2 8.86 -2.07 -3.79
C ARG A 2 8.20 -1.57 -2.53
N VAL A 3 6.99 -2.04 -2.27
CA VAL A 3 6.25 -1.67 -1.06
C VAL A 3 5.85 -2.93 -0.31
N HIS A 4 5.75 -2.80 1.00
CA HIS A 4 5.41 -3.91 1.89
C HIS A 4 4.31 -3.47 2.84
N VAL A 5 3.38 -4.36 3.12
CA VAL A 5 2.31 -4.10 4.08
C VAL A 5 2.50 -5.02 5.27
N ASP A 6 2.54 -4.42 6.46
CA ASP A 6 2.60 -5.16 7.72
C ASP A 6 1.16 -5.42 8.18
N ARG A 7 0.71 -6.66 8.04
CA ARG A 7 -0.67 -7.03 8.35
C ARG A 7 -1.00 -6.84 9.83
N ASP A 8 -0.01 -6.93 10.70
CA ASP A 8 -0.23 -6.74 12.13
C ASP A 8 -0.58 -5.29 12.48
N ARG A 9 -0.15 -4.35 11.64
CA ARG A 9 -0.42 -2.92 11.83
C ARG A 9 -1.56 -2.41 10.97
N CYS A 10 -1.88 -3.10 9.89
CA CYS A 10 -2.95 -2.70 8.98
C CYS A 10 -4.31 -2.88 9.67
N GLU A 11 -5.12 -1.83 9.67
CA GLU A 11 -6.45 -1.86 10.29
C GLU A 11 -7.58 -1.94 9.26
N GLY A 12 -7.23 -2.19 7.99
CA GLY A 12 -8.26 -2.29 6.97
C GLY A 12 -8.92 -0.96 6.63
N ASN A 13 -8.22 0.16 6.84
CA ASN A 13 -8.76 1.49 6.58
C ASN A 13 -8.92 1.80 5.10
N ALA A 14 -8.31 0.99 4.24
CA ALA A 14 -8.37 1.15 2.79
C ALA A 14 -7.78 2.46 2.25
N PHE A 15 -7.02 3.22 3.05
CA PHE A 15 -6.41 4.45 2.57
C PHE A 15 -5.45 4.20 1.40
N CYS A 16 -4.62 3.16 1.52
CA CYS A 16 -3.67 2.83 0.46
C CYS A 16 -4.40 2.41 -0.82
N VAL A 17 -5.50 1.68 -0.70
CA VAL A 17 -6.29 1.26 -1.85
C VAL A 17 -6.97 2.47 -2.51
N ARG A 18 -7.41 3.43 -1.73
CA ARG A 18 -8.03 4.66 -2.26
C ARG A 18 -7.02 5.56 -2.95
N ILE A 19 -5.81 5.64 -2.40
CA ILE A 19 -4.74 6.49 -2.93
C ILE A 19 -4.08 5.83 -4.15
N ALA A 20 -3.80 4.53 -4.06
CA ALA A 20 -3.07 3.81 -5.10
C ALA A 20 -3.78 2.49 -5.45
N PRO A 21 -4.95 2.56 -6.13
CA PRO A 21 -5.75 1.36 -6.43
C PRO A 21 -5.09 0.39 -7.39
N LEU A 22 -4.07 0.84 -8.15
CA LEU A 22 -3.33 -0.04 -9.05
C LEU A 22 -2.16 -0.72 -8.36
N VAL A 23 -1.85 -0.37 -7.12
CA VAL A 23 -0.74 -0.94 -6.36
C VAL A 23 -1.25 -1.79 -5.20
N PHE A 24 -2.37 -1.43 -4.61
CA PHE A 24 -2.92 -2.10 -3.44
C PHE A 24 -4.34 -2.55 -3.67
N GLU A 25 -4.71 -3.64 -3.00
CA GLU A 25 -6.06 -4.18 -3.02
C GLU A 25 -6.38 -4.71 -1.63
N LEU A 26 -7.64 -4.74 -1.26
CA LEU A 26 -8.05 -5.38 -0.01
C LEU A 26 -8.30 -6.87 -0.25
N ASP A 27 -7.81 -7.71 0.66
CA ASP A 27 -8.07 -9.14 0.59
C ASP A 27 -9.42 -9.48 1.26
N GLU A 28 -9.72 -10.75 1.37
CA GLU A 28 -10.98 -11.21 1.96
C GLU A 28 -11.14 -10.81 3.43
N ASP A 29 -10.03 -10.61 4.12
CA ASP A 29 -10.00 -10.20 5.53
C ASP A 29 -9.91 -8.68 5.67
N GLU A 30 -10.04 -7.95 4.57
CA GLU A 30 -9.97 -6.49 4.52
C GLU A 30 -8.59 -5.93 4.87
N TYR A 31 -7.55 -6.72 4.68
CA TYR A 31 -6.18 -6.23 4.78
C TYR A 31 -5.65 -5.82 3.42
N ALA A 32 -4.83 -4.79 3.40
CA ALA A 32 -4.20 -4.36 2.15
C ALA A 32 -3.15 -5.36 1.70
N VAL A 33 -3.14 -5.67 0.40
CA VAL A 33 -2.11 -6.50 -0.23
C VAL A 33 -1.55 -5.75 -1.43
N VAL A 34 -0.29 -6.01 -1.74
CA VAL A 34 0.38 -5.38 -2.88
C VAL A 34 0.10 -6.19 -4.14
N ILE A 35 -0.45 -5.54 -5.16
CA ILE A 35 -0.77 -6.18 -6.43
C ILE A 35 0.14 -5.72 -7.58
N ALA A 36 1.06 -4.81 -7.31
CA ALA A 36 2.05 -4.34 -8.28
C ALA A 36 3.43 -4.32 -7.63
N ASP A 37 4.23 -5.34 -7.89
CA ASP A 37 5.56 -5.48 -7.32
C ASP A 37 6.53 -5.97 -8.42
N PRO A 38 7.51 -5.16 -8.83
CA PRO A 38 7.78 -3.79 -8.36
C PRO A 38 6.73 -2.78 -8.81
N VAL A 39 6.66 -1.66 -8.10
CA VAL A 39 5.71 -0.59 -8.43
C VAL A 39 6.12 0.07 -9.75
N PRO A 40 5.22 0.15 -10.75
CA PRO A 40 5.53 0.82 -12.01
C PRO A 40 5.85 2.31 -11.80
N ASP A 41 6.69 2.85 -12.68
CA ASP A 41 7.10 4.26 -12.58
C ASP A 41 5.91 5.22 -12.51
N GLY A 42 4.86 4.95 -13.25
CA GLY A 42 3.67 5.81 -13.27
C GLY A 42 2.86 5.76 -11.99
N GLN A 43 3.14 4.81 -11.08
CA GLN A 43 2.41 4.66 -9.83
C GLN A 43 3.26 4.96 -8.60
N GLN A 44 4.53 5.27 -8.77
CA GLN A 44 5.44 5.46 -7.63
C GLN A 44 5.04 6.64 -6.75
N ALA A 45 4.58 7.74 -7.34
CA ALA A 45 4.15 8.90 -6.57
C ALA A 45 2.95 8.56 -5.68
N LEU A 46 1.98 7.82 -6.20
CA LEU A 46 0.80 7.40 -5.44
C LEU A 46 1.18 6.38 -4.36
N ALA A 47 2.07 5.45 -4.67
CA ALA A 47 2.54 4.48 -3.69
C ALA A 47 3.27 5.18 -2.54
N THR A 48 4.11 6.17 -2.86
CA THR A 48 4.82 6.96 -1.84
C THR A 48 3.84 7.71 -0.95
N GLN A 49 2.79 8.28 -1.54
CA GLN A 49 1.76 8.96 -0.78
C GLN A 49 1.02 7.99 0.14
N ALA A 50 0.72 6.80 -0.33
CA ALA A 50 0.07 5.78 0.49
C ALA A 50 0.93 5.40 1.70
N VAL A 51 2.24 5.27 1.50
CA VAL A 51 3.18 5.01 2.60
C VAL A 51 3.13 6.13 3.64
N ALA A 52 3.15 7.38 3.18
CA ALA A 52 3.17 8.54 4.07
C ALA A 52 1.86 8.72 4.82
N ASP A 53 0.74 8.40 4.18
CA ASP A 53 -0.59 8.66 4.73
C ASP A 53 -1.18 7.49 5.51
N CYS A 54 -0.49 6.35 5.58
CA CYS A 54 -0.98 5.21 6.36
C CYS A 54 -0.96 5.56 7.85
N PRO A 55 -2.13 5.60 8.51
CA PRO A 55 -2.20 6.08 9.90
C PRO A 55 -1.55 5.12 10.90
N ARG A 56 -1.33 3.86 10.49
CA ARG A 56 -0.71 2.85 11.36
C ARG A 56 0.75 2.59 10.98
N ALA A 57 1.27 3.34 10.03
CA ALA A 57 2.62 3.10 9.50
C ALA A 57 2.81 1.63 9.09
N ALA A 58 1.75 1.02 8.57
CA ALA A 58 1.77 -0.39 8.20
C ALA A 58 2.42 -0.63 6.84
N ILE A 59 2.65 0.42 6.06
CA ILE A 59 3.21 0.33 4.73
C ILE A 59 4.61 0.92 4.75
N SER A 60 5.56 0.18 4.18
CA SER A 60 6.93 0.65 4.02
C SER A 60 7.37 0.47 2.57
N SER A 61 8.38 1.21 2.17
CA SER A 61 8.91 1.12 0.82
C SER A 61 10.41 0.86 0.85
N SER A 62 10.89 0.19 -0.22
CA SER A 62 12.31 -0.05 -0.44
C SER A 62 12.60 0.04 -1.94
N ASP A 63 13.83 0.20 -2.28
CA ASP A 63 14.23 0.26 -3.69
C ASP A 63 14.41 -1.12 -4.30
#